data_57302c30e5b52a84ab4a54d8229723af
#
_entry.id   57302c30e5b52a84ab4a54d8229723af
#
_cell.length_a   1.000
_cell.length_b   1.000
_cell.length_c   1.000
_cell.angle_alpha   90.00
_cell.angle_beta   90.00
_cell.angle_gamma   90.00
#
_symmetry.space_group_name_H-M   'P 1'
#
loop_
_entity.id
_entity.type
_entity.pdbx_description
1 polymer ?
#
loop_
_entity_poly.entity_id
_entity_poly.type
_entity_poly.pdbx_seq_one_letter_code
_entity_poly.pdbx_strand_id
1 'polypeptide(L)'
;MTVDAKNKSPATGNATIPSPRSGFSSPLLIVALAITSAIATWGLVDTAGLAQQAAFLVHVQFTSRAWFIMLAVSFMLIVCIWLALSRYGSIRLGRDDDLPEFSTISWLTMLFAAGMGVGLLFWGTAEPLTHFDLFRQYGTQGQAAGQALFVTNFHWGLHAWAIYALTGLVIAYFGFRRGCPSLIGAPVLDTFGHNRVTATVSWLSNLLAIVAIAIGVGGSIAMGVFQVKDGLDTLFGLSGSGAALTAAVFVVLCLSYFPALVVDLSSGMARLSNAAMAAAVALMVFVLISGPTHYIMGGLVQALGEYFGSALVHGFRTLTFMDQPIGDWFQSWTLTYMVWWIAWAPFVGVFIARISRGRTIREFIVGVILGPTLFSMLWFGIFGGAGFSDVLGGETGIMDIVRSNVSAVTFYLLERFPLPLLTISLVIIAAFLFIVTSVVSAAFVLGMFSSNGDLNPSVKIKLSWGVILGALGGVMILSGDIAAIKSIIALGSLPFVFVVLLLVVCLLKTLKTEIRAEA
;
A
#
# COMPACT_ATOMS: atom_id res chain seq x y z
N MET A 1 -29.27 -21.63 61.38
CA MET A 1 -27.84 -21.86 61.55
C MET A 1 -27.13 -21.27 60.37
N THR A 2 -26.59 -20.10 60.62
CA THR A 2 -25.82 -19.26 59.68
C THR A 2 -24.38 -19.77 59.62
N VAL A 3 -23.85 -19.98 58.43
CA VAL A 3 -22.40 -20.18 58.23
C VAL A 3 -21.89 -19.15 57.22
N ASP A 4 -21.21 -18.15 57.78
CA ASP A 4 -20.39 -17.19 57.07
C ASP A 4 -19.18 -17.88 56.43
N ALA A 5 -19.01 -17.75 55.10
CA ALA A 5 -17.78 -18.08 54.43
C ALA A 5 -17.20 -16.81 53.76
N LYS A 6 -16.33 -16.14 54.51
CA LYS A 6 -15.46 -15.07 53.98
C LYS A 6 -14.47 -15.66 52.97
N ASN A 7 -14.71 -15.46 51.69
CA ASN A 7 -13.76 -15.73 50.64
C ASN A 7 -12.90 -14.47 50.38
N LYS A 8 -11.68 -14.45 50.92
CA LYS A 8 -10.67 -13.42 50.66
C LYS A 8 -10.09 -13.67 49.27
N SER A 9 -10.44 -12.89 48.27
CA SER A 9 -9.69 -12.74 47.03
C SER A 9 -8.30 -12.18 47.31
N PRO A 10 -7.23 -12.74 46.70
CA PRO A 10 -5.91 -12.13 46.79
C PRO A 10 -5.88 -10.82 46.02
N ALA A 11 -5.38 -9.77 46.67
CA ALA A 11 -5.16 -8.47 46.08
C ALA A 11 -4.13 -8.57 44.95
N THR A 12 -4.59 -8.57 43.71
CA THR A 12 -3.75 -8.28 42.54
C THR A 12 -3.32 -6.83 42.63
N GLY A 13 -2.02 -6.63 42.92
CA GLY A 13 -1.42 -5.30 42.88
C GLY A 13 -1.65 -4.66 41.52
N ASN A 14 -2.50 -3.66 41.48
CA ASN A 14 -2.63 -2.75 40.33
C ASN A 14 -1.29 -2.02 40.16
N ALA A 15 -0.41 -2.56 39.35
CA ALA A 15 0.62 -1.76 38.74
C ALA A 15 -0.11 -0.77 37.83
N THR A 16 -0.28 0.45 38.30
CA THR A 16 -0.76 1.58 37.49
C THR A 16 0.22 1.79 36.36
N ILE A 17 -0.11 1.24 35.19
CA ILE A 17 0.54 1.62 33.94
C ILE A 17 0.33 3.14 33.84
N PRO A 18 1.41 3.96 33.74
CA PRO A 18 1.26 5.40 33.60
C PRO A 18 0.39 5.63 32.36
N SER A 19 -0.73 6.33 32.52
CA SER A 19 -1.57 6.73 31.41
C SER A 19 -0.67 7.41 30.36
N PRO A 20 -0.71 6.97 29.09
CA PRO A 20 0.09 7.63 28.06
C PRO A 20 -0.28 9.11 28.06
N ARG A 21 0.71 9.99 28.09
CA ARG A 21 0.50 11.43 27.99
C ARG A 21 -0.17 11.69 26.64
N SER A 22 -1.49 11.71 26.64
CA SER A 22 -2.32 11.99 25.47
C SER A 22 -2.26 13.50 25.21
N GLY A 23 -1.50 13.91 24.20
CA GLY A 23 -1.45 15.30 23.82
C GLY A 23 -0.25 15.63 22.92
N PHE A 24 -0.20 16.86 22.44
CA PHE A 24 0.92 17.43 21.63
C PHE A 24 2.31 17.38 22.32
N SER A 25 2.44 16.77 23.48
CA SER A 25 3.68 16.65 24.26
C SER A 25 4.52 15.40 23.92
N SER A 26 4.07 14.53 23.00
CA SER A 26 4.86 13.38 22.56
C SER A 26 6.07 13.86 21.72
N PRO A 27 7.32 13.57 22.11
CA PRO A 27 8.49 13.90 21.30
C PRO A 27 8.43 13.31 19.89
N LEU A 28 7.85 12.10 19.75
CA LEU A 28 7.66 11.45 18.48
C LEU A 28 6.74 12.24 17.55
N LEU A 29 5.61 12.74 18.06
CA LEU A 29 4.67 13.57 17.30
C LEU A 29 5.35 14.87 16.84
N ILE A 30 6.05 15.56 17.76
CA ILE A 30 6.70 16.84 17.44
C ILE A 30 7.76 16.66 16.35
N VAL A 31 8.64 15.66 16.48
CA VAL A 31 9.70 15.41 15.51
C VAL A 31 9.14 14.95 14.18
N ALA A 32 8.12 14.08 14.18
CA ALA A 32 7.48 13.61 12.95
C ALA A 32 6.78 14.75 12.19
N LEU A 33 6.01 15.61 12.91
CA LEU A 33 5.39 16.79 12.31
C LEU A 33 6.45 17.79 11.81
N ALA A 34 7.54 17.99 12.54
CA ALA A 34 8.63 18.89 12.12
C ALA A 34 9.28 18.41 10.82
N ILE A 35 9.62 17.12 10.70
CA ILE A 35 10.22 16.53 9.49
C ILE A 35 9.25 16.63 8.31
N THR A 36 8.02 16.18 8.47
CA THR A 36 7.03 16.18 7.38
C THR A 36 6.63 17.59 6.96
N SER A 37 6.53 18.55 7.92
CA SER A 37 6.31 19.96 7.62
C SER A 37 7.50 20.58 6.89
N ALA A 38 8.73 20.25 7.27
CA ALA A 38 9.92 20.73 6.58
C ALA A 38 9.98 20.26 5.13
N ILE A 39 9.65 18.98 4.86
CA ILE A 39 9.57 18.43 3.51
C ILE A 39 8.45 19.13 2.72
N ALA A 40 7.27 19.28 3.31
CA ALA A 40 6.15 19.97 2.66
C ALA A 40 6.49 21.45 2.37
N THR A 41 7.10 22.16 3.31
CA THR A 41 7.51 23.55 3.13
C THR A 41 8.56 23.68 2.04
N TRP A 42 9.59 22.81 2.03
CA TRP A 42 10.58 22.79 0.95
C TRP A 42 9.91 22.59 -0.41
N GLY A 43 9.03 21.59 -0.53
CA GLY A 43 8.34 21.33 -1.78
C GLY A 43 7.40 22.46 -2.24
N LEU A 44 6.79 23.21 -1.30
CA LEU A 44 5.97 24.37 -1.64
C LEU A 44 6.80 25.57 -2.10
N VAL A 45 8.00 25.76 -1.54
CA VAL A 45 8.90 26.87 -1.88
C VAL A 45 9.73 26.55 -3.12
N ASP A 46 10.22 25.31 -3.25
CA ASP A 46 11.07 24.87 -4.34
C ASP A 46 10.71 23.42 -4.73
N THR A 47 9.60 23.28 -5.44
CA THR A 47 9.09 21.97 -5.89
C THR A 47 10.08 21.26 -6.81
N ALA A 48 10.72 22.00 -7.73
CA ALA A 48 11.68 21.45 -8.66
C ALA A 48 12.96 20.97 -7.95
N GLY A 49 13.47 21.74 -6.99
CA GLY A 49 14.63 21.36 -6.21
C GLY A 49 14.37 20.11 -5.36
N LEU A 50 13.21 19.99 -4.71
CA LEU A 50 12.84 18.79 -3.97
C LEU A 50 12.78 17.57 -4.90
N ALA A 51 12.11 17.68 -6.05
CA ALA A 51 11.98 16.59 -7.02
C ALA A 51 13.35 16.16 -7.56
N GLN A 52 14.21 17.12 -7.94
CA GLN A 52 15.55 16.84 -8.45
C GLN A 52 16.44 16.16 -7.41
N GLN A 53 16.44 16.65 -6.15
CA GLN A 53 17.22 16.03 -5.08
C GLN A 53 16.70 14.64 -4.73
N ALA A 54 15.38 14.43 -4.70
CA ALA A 54 14.79 13.11 -4.50
C ALA A 54 15.20 12.14 -5.61
N ALA A 55 15.08 12.54 -6.88
CA ALA A 55 15.48 11.73 -8.02
C ALA A 55 16.98 11.36 -7.99
N PHE A 56 17.85 12.35 -7.71
CA PHE A 56 19.29 12.13 -7.57
C PHE A 56 19.62 11.12 -6.47
N LEU A 57 19.08 11.32 -5.26
CA LEU A 57 19.36 10.44 -4.13
C LEU A 57 18.81 9.03 -4.35
N VAL A 58 17.62 8.90 -4.95
CA VAL A 58 17.05 7.59 -5.30
C VAL A 58 17.91 6.89 -6.35
N HIS A 59 18.34 7.59 -7.39
CA HIS A 59 19.23 7.02 -8.40
C HIS A 59 20.53 6.49 -7.80
N VAL A 60 21.20 7.26 -6.94
CA VAL A 60 22.41 6.83 -6.23
C VAL A 60 22.15 5.59 -5.37
N GLN A 61 21.03 5.56 -4.63
CA GLN A 61 20.66 4.42 -3.79
C GLN A 61 20.32 3.18 -4.64
N PHE A 62 19.55 3.33 -5.70
CA PHE A 62 19.13 2.21 -6.54
C PHE A 62 20.32 1.63 -7.33
N THR A 63 21.18 2.48 -7.89
CA THR A 63 22.38 2.03 -8.59
C THR A 63 23.28 1.20 -7.68
N SER A 64 23.45 1.61 -6.41
CA SER A 64 24.36 0.92 -5.48
C SER A 64 23.70 -0.23 -4.70
N ARG A 65 22.37 -0.23 -4.50
CA ARG A 65 21.67 -1.14 -3.59
C ARG A 65 20.49 -1.90 -4.18
N ALA A 66 20.33 -1.90 -5.50
CA ALA A 66 19.28 -2.68 -6.18
C ALA A 66 19.26 -4.15 -5.71
N TRP A 67 20.44 -4.78 -5.67
CA TRP A 67 20.61 -6.16 -5.22
C TRP A 67 20.09 -6.38 -3.79
N PHE A 68 20.33 -5.43 -2.89
CA PHE A 68 19.89 -5.53 -1.49
C PHE A 68 18.37 -5.43 -1.38
N ILE A 69 17.74 -4.49 -2.10
CA ILE A 69 16.28 -4.31 -2.10
C ILE A 69 15.59 -5.57 -2.61
N MET A 70 16.03 -6.09 -3.77
CA MET A 70 15.46 -7.31 -4.35
C MET A 70 15.66 -8.53 -3.46
N LEU A 71 16.86 -8.68 -2.89
CA LEU A 71 17.15 -9.76 -1.95
C LEU A 71 16.26 -9.65 -0.68
N ALA A 72 16.11 -8.46 -0.12
CA ALA A 72 15.29 -8.23 1.07
C ALA A 72 13.82 -8.59 0.81
N VAL A 73 13.25 -8.15 -0.31
CA VAL A 73 11.85 -8.42 -0.64
C VAL A 73 11.61 -9.91 -0.95
N SER A 74 12.53 -10.54 -1.69
CA SER A 74 12.48 -11.98 -1.96
C SER A 74 12.65 -12.80 -0.68
N PHE A 75 13.54 -12.38 0.22
CA PHE A 75 13.68 -12.98 1.56
C PHE A 75 12.37 -12.90 2.35
N MET A 76 11.66 -11.77 2.31
CA MET A 76 10.36 -11.63 2.98
C MET A 76 9.35 -12.65 2.45
N LEU A 77 9.27 -12.84 1.14
CA LEU A 77 8.39 -13.86 0.54
C LEU A 77 8.78 -15.28 0.98
N ILE A 78 10.07 -15.60 0.96
CA ILE A 78 10.57 -16.92 1.40
C ILE A 78 10.24 -17.16 2.89
N VAL A 79 10.40 -16.15 3.75
CA VAL A 79 10.02 -16.25 5.17
C VAL A 79 8.53 -16.49 5.33
N CYS A 80 7.68 -15.82 4.56
CA CYS A 80 6.24 -16.08 4.57
C CYS A 80 5.92 -17.53 4.18
N ILE A 81 6.49 -18.02 3.08
CA ILE A 81 6.28 -19.40 2.62
C ILE A 81 6.75 -20.38 3.71
N TRP A 82 7.93 -20.16 4.25
CA TRP A 82 8.48 -21.01 5.30
C TRP A 82 7.61 -21.01 6.57
N LEU A 83 7.15 -19.86 7.04
CA LEU A 83 6.25 -19.77 8.19
C LEU A 83 4.94 -20.52 7.94
N ALA A 84 4.33 -20.34 6.76
CA ALA A 84 3.08 -21.01 6.41
C ALA A 84 3.20 -22.54 6.35
N LEU A 85 4.33 -23.07 5.89
CA LEU A 85 4.57 -24.50 5.73
C LEU A 85 5.12 -25.16 7.02
N SER A 86 5.72 -24.37 7.91
CA SER A 86 6.33 -24.86 9.17
C SER A 86 5.30 -25.08 10.27
N ARG A 87 5.77 -25.62 11.40
CA ARG A 87 5.01 -25.74 12.65
C ARG A 87 4.56 -24.40 13.22
N TYR A 88 5.25 -23.31 12.91
CA TYR A 88 4.84 -21.95 13.32
C TYR A 88 3.52 -21.52 12.69
N GLY A 89 3.16 -22.09 11.55
CA GLY A 89 1.91 -21.81 10.86
C GLY A 89 0.64 -22.15 11.65
N SER A 90 0.71 -23.02 12.66
CA SER A 90 -0.43 -23.37 13.52
C SER A 90 -0.67 -22.39 14.66
N ILE A 91 0.29 -21.52 14.99
CA ILE A 91 0.17 -20.54 16.07
C ILE A 91 -0.94 -19.54 15.74
N ARG A 92 -1.81 -19.25 16.72
CA ARG A 92 -2.90 -18.28 16.57
C ARG A 92 -2.46 -16.86 16.87
N LEU A 93 -3.00 -15.93 16.12
CA LEU A 93 -2.87 -14.48 16.33
C LEU A 93 -3.86 -14.04 17.42
N GLY A 94 -3.48 -14.30 18.67
CA GLY A 94 -4.30 -14.15 19.86
C GLY A 94 -4.02 -15.29 20.85
N ARG A 95 -5.00 -15.58 21.69
CA ARG A 95 -4.96 -16.76 22.58
C ARG A 95 -5.21 -18.03 21.76
N ASP A 96 -4.87 -19.18 22.30
CA ASP A 96 -5.05 -20.46 21.60
C ASP A 96 -6.53 -20.84 21.42
N ASP A 97 -7.41 -20.31 22.27
CA ASP A 97 -8.87 -20.47 22.22
C ASP A 97 -9.59 -19.34 21.43
N ASP A 98 -8.90 -18.26 21.03
CA ASP A 98 -9.50 -17.19 20.25
C ASP A 98 -9.99 -17.73 18.89
N LEU A 99 -11.24 -17.39 18.53
CA LEU A 99 -11.81 -17.68 17.22
C LEU A 99 -11.67 -16.47 16.30
N PRO A 100 -11.63 -16.67 14.96
CA PRO A 100 -11.64 -15.57 14.02
C PRO A 100 -12.89 -14.68 14.20
N GLU A 101 -12.67 -13.37 14.31
CA GLU A 101 -13.73 -12.38 14.49
C GLU A 101 -14.64 -12.27 13.23
N PHE A 102 -14.07 -12.52 12.05
CA PHE A 102 -14.76 -12.43 10.77
C PHE A 102 -14.77 -13.77 10.04
N SER A 103 -15.85 -14.08 9.33
CA SER A 103 -15.88 -15.22 8.40
C SER A 103 -14.78 -15.09 7.35
N THR A 104 -14.33 -16.19 6.76
CA THR A 104 -13.24 -16.18 5.77
C THR A 104 -13.58 -15.31 4.55
N ILE A 105 -14.81 -15.34 4.07
CA ILE A 105 -15.25 -14.53 2.92
C ILE A 105 -15.21 -13.05 3.30
N SER A 106 -15.79 -12.65 4.44
CA SER A 106 -15.77 -11.27 4.90
C SER A 106 -14.35 -10.75 5.11
N TRP A 107 -13.48 -11.57 5.71
CA TRP A 107 -12.07 -11.24 5.92
C TRP A 107 -11.31 -11.03 4.61
N LEU A 108 -11.46 -11.94 3.62
CA LEU A 108 -10.84 -11.78 2.30
C LEU A 108 -11.35 -10.51 1.61
N THR A 109 -12.65 -10.22 1.66
CA THR A 109 -13.23 -8.98 1.09
C THR A 109 -12.62 -7.73 1.72
N MET A 110 -12.43 -7.74 3.05
CA MET A 110 -11.78 -6.61 3.76
C MET A 110 -10.29 -6.48 3.40
N LEU A 111 -9.57 -7.60 3.19
CA LEU A 111 -8.18 -7.56 2.71
C LEU A 111 -8.07 -6.87 1.35
N PHE A 112 -8.99 -7.17 0.42
CA PHE A 112 -9.04 -6.51 -0.88
C PHE A 112 -9.27 -5.01 -0.72
N ALA A 113 -10.26 -4.61 0.07
CA ALA A 113 -10.59 -3.21 0.28
C ALA A 113 -9.43 -2.41 0.90
N ALA A 114 -8.58 -3.05 1.72
CA ALA A 114 -7.46 -2.40 2.39
C ALA A 114 -6.24 -2.15 1.50
N GLY A 115 -5.96 -3.09 0.59
CA GLY A 115 -4.76 -3.05 -0.23
C GLY A 115 -4.96 -2.56 -1.66
N MET A 116 -6.22 -2.46 -2.08
CA MET A 116 -6.62 -2.08 -3.43
C MET A 116 -7.24 -0.68 -3.40
N GLY A 117 -6.43 0.32 -3.57
CA GLY A 117 -6.87 1.71 -3.59
C GLY A 117 -6.89 2.30 -4.99
N VAL A 118 -6.79 3.63 -5.06
CA VAL A 118 -6.74 4.40 -6.30
C VAL A 118 -5.66 3.92 -7.28
N GLY A 119 -4.54 3.36 -6.77
CA GLY A 119 -3.46 2.85 -7.60
C GLY A 119 -3.91 1.77 -8.58
N LEU A 120 -4.83 0.89 -8.19
CA LEU A 120 -5.37 -0.14 -9.08
C LEU A 120 -6.15 0.45 -10.26
N LEU A 121 -7.00 1.45 -9.97
CA LEU A 121 -7.75 2.18 -11.01
C LEU A 121 -6.81 2.97 -11.92
N PHE A 122 -5.77 3.58 -11.35
CA PHE A 122 -4.81 4.39 -12.09
C PHE A 122 -3.96 3.52 -13.04
N TRP A 123 -3.41 2.42 -12.53
CA TRP A 123 -2.44 1.60 -13.24
C TRP A 123 -3.05 0.45 -14.05
N GLY A 124 -4.36 0.17 -13.92
CA GLY A 124 -5.01 -1.02 -14.49
C GLY A 124 -4.74 -1.24 -15.98
N THR A 125 -4.90 -0.20 -16.79
CA THR A 125 -4.56 -0.22 -18.22
C THR A 125 -3.18 0.40 -18.47
N ALA A 126 -2.83 1.43 -17.71
CA ALA A 126 -1.66 2.26 -17.97
C ALA A 126 -0.33 1.50 -17.79
N GLU A 127 -0.17 0.73 -16.71
CA GLU A 127 1.10 0.03 -16.44
C GLU A 127 1.41 -1.07 -17.45
N PRO A 128 0.47 -2.00 -17.77
CA PRO A 128 0.71 -3.00 -18.82
C PRO A 128 1.12 -2.39 -20.15
N LEU A 129 0.44 -1.32 -20.58
CA LEU A 129 0.75 -0.65 -21.86
C LEU A 129 2.07 0.14 -21.82
N THR A 130 2.43 0.72 -20.67
CA THR A 130 3.73 1.40 -20.52
C THR A 130 4.89 0.40 -20.63
N HIS A 131 4.76 -0.77 -20.02
CA HIS A 131 5.77 -1.82 -20.14
C HIS A 131 5.83 -2.39 -21.56
N PHE A 132 4.68 -2.57 -22.19
CA PHE A 132 4.60 -2.98 -23.59
C PHE A 132 5.34 -2.02 -24.52
N ASP A 133 5.24 -0.71 -24.31
CA ASP A 133 5.90 0.31 -25.15
C ASP A 133 7.44 0.15 -25.14
N LEU A 134 8.01 -0.22 -24.01
CA LEU A 134 9.42 -0.53 -23.92
C LEU A 134 9.74 -1.91 -24.53
N PHE A 135 9.03 -2.97 -24.11
CA PHE A 135 9.42 -4.33 -24.45
C PHE A 135 9.24 -4.69 -25.93
N ARG A 136 8.31 -4.03 -26.63
CA ARG A 136 8.15 -4.23 -28.08
C ARG A 136 9.36 -3.82 -28.92
N GLN A 137 10.33 -3.12 -28.31
CA GLN A 137 11.60 -2.78 -28.96
C GLN A 137 12.59 -3.96 -28.93
N TYR A 138 12.34 -4.99 -28.10
CA TYR A 138 13.24 -6.11 -27.85
C TYR A 138 12.70 -7.48 -28.31
N GLY A 139 11.51 -7.51 -28.92
CA GLY A 139 10.89 -8.76 -29.36
C GLY A 139 9.65 -8.56 -30.22
N THR A 140 8.91 -9.63 -30.44
CA THR A 140 7.61 -9.53 -31.12
C THR A 140 6.57 -8.83 -30.23
N GLN A 141 5.57 -8.23 -30.82
CA GLN A 141 4.51 -7.54 -30.06
C GLN A 141 3.78 -8.49 -29.09
N GLY A 142 3.52 -9.72 -29.48
CA GLY A 142 2.89 -10.71 -28.61
C GLY A 142 3.77 -11.09 -27.40
N GLN A 143 5.08 -11.26 -27.61
CA GLN A 143 6.04 -11.49 -26.53
C GLN A 143 6.11 -10.30 -25.58
N ALA A 144 6.11 -9.07 -26.14
CA ALA A 144 6.12 -7.84 -25.34
C ALA A 144 4.87 -7.69 -24.47
N ALA A 145 3.67 -8.04 -24.99
CA ALA A 145 2.44 -8.02 -24.23
C ALA A 145 2.47 -9.03 -23.06
N GLY A 146 2.93 -10.25 -23.29
CA GLY A 146 3.11 -11.27 -22.24
C GLY A 146 4.11 -10.82 -21.17
N GLN A 147 5.27 -10.30 -21.57
CA GLN A 147 6.27 -9.77 -20.63
C GLN A 147 5.76 -8.57 -19.84
N ALA A 148 5.04 -7.65 -20.48
CA ALA A 148 4.45 -6.49 -19.84
C ALA A 148 3.43 -6.90 -18.77
N LEU A 149 2.55 -7.86 -19.08
CA LEU A 149 1.59 -8.38 -18.12
C LEU A 149 2.28 -9.15 -16.98
N PHE A 150 3.33 -9.92 -17.29
CA PHE A 150 4.13 -10.62 -16.27
C PHE A 150 4.74 -9.64 -15.27
N VAL A 151 5.43 -8.58 -15.71
CA VAL A 151 6.09 -7.64 -14.80
C VAL A 151 5.08 -6.80 -14.03
N THR A 152 3.94 -6.43 -14.64
CA THR A 152 2.84 -5.80 -13.92
C THR A 152 2.33 -6.71 -12.78
N ASN A 153 2.07 -7.98 -13.07
CA ASN A 153 1.69 -8.96 -12.06
C ASN A 153 2.79 -9.16 -11.00
N PHE A 154 4.07 -9.03 -11.36
CA PHE A 154 5.19 -9.09 -10.43
C PHE A 154 5.20 -7.90 -9.48
N HIS A 155 4.93 -6.69 -9.97
CA HIS A 155 4.86 -5.48 -9.15
C HIS A 155 3.70 -5.50 -8.16
N TRP A 156 2.59 -6.17 -8.47
CA TRP A 156 1.35 -6.19 -7.69
C TRP A 156 1.03 -7.55 -7.03
N GLY A 157 1.94 -8.50 -7.15
CA GLY A 157 1.70 -9.88 -6.74
C GLY A 157 2.40 -10.30 -5.45
N LEU A 158 2.90 -11.54 -5.44
CA LEU A 158 3.41 -12.24 -4.25
C LEU A 158 4.44 -11.45 -3.44
N HIS A 159 5.42 -10.80 -4.10
CA HIS A 159 6.49 -10.06 -3.42
C HIS A 159 5.94 -8.82 -2.70
N ALA A 160 5.08 -8.07 -3.36
CA ALA A 160 4.40 -6.91 -2.80
C ALA A 160 3.56 -7.28 -1.56
N TRP A 161 2.73 -8.32 -1.70
CA TRP A 161 1.87 -8.77 -0.61
C TRP A 161 2.63 -9.47 0.52
N ALA A 162 3.80 -10.05 0.25
CA ALA A 162 4.68 -10.57 1.29
C ALA A 162 5.22 -9.46 2.22
N ILE A 163 5.50 -8.26 1.71
CA ILE A 163 5.88 -7.08 2.50
C ILE A 163 4.76 -6.73 3.49
N TYR A 164 3.52 -6.66 2.99
CA TYR A 164 2.34 -6.38 3.82
C TYR A 164 2.04 -7.51 4.79
N ALA A 165 2.13 -8.76 4.34
CA ALA A 165 1.88 -9.93 5.17
C ALA A 165 2.85 -9.99 6.36
N LEU A 166 4.16 -9.81 6.14
CA LEU A 166 5.12 -9.83 7.25
C LEU A 166 4.91 -8.67 8.22
N THR A 167 4.73 -7.46 7.72
CA THR A 167 4.49 -6.30 8.58
C THR A 167 3.22 -6.47 9.39
N GLY A 168 2.11 -6.88 8.76
CA GLY A 168 0.84 -7.15 9.43
C GLY A 168 0.91 -8.32 10.40
N LEU A 169 1.63 -9.40 10.04
CA LEU A 169 1.85 -10.55 10.91
C LEU A 169 2.59 -10.16 12.19
N VAL A 170 3.65 -9.36 12.08
CA VAL A 170 4.38 -8.87 13.25
C VAL A 170 3.48 -8.04 14.15
N ILE A 171 2.73 -7.08 13.58
CA ILE A 171 1.81 -6.24 14.35
C ILE A 171 0.74 -7.10 15.05
N ALA A 172 0.15 -8.08 14.34
CA ALA A 172 -0.87 -8.96 14.88
C ALA A 172 -0.32 -9.89 15.98
N TYR A 173 0.82 -10.52 15.74
CA TYR A 173 1.44 -11.44 16.69
C TYR A 173 1.84 -10.72 17.98
N PHE A 174 2.59 -9.63 17.87
CA PHE A 174 3.02 -8.89 19.06
C PHE A 174 1.86 -8.17 19.75
N GLY A 175 0.90 -7.63 18.99
CA GLY A 175 -0.28 -6.98 19.56
C GLY A 175 -1.24 -7.93 20.25
N PHE A 176 -1.67 -9.00 19.59
CA PHE A 176 -2.72 -9.87 20.10
C PHE A 176 -2.20 -11.00 21.00
N ARG A 177 -1.04 -11.60 20.67
CA ARG A 177 -0.51 -12.71 21.42
C ARG A 177 0.46 -12.26 22.52
N ARG A 178 1.24 -11.21 22.28
CA ARG A 178 2.22 -10.68 23.24
C ARG A 178 1.71 -9.49 24.07
N GLY A 179 0.56 -8.90 23.69
CA GLY A 179 -0.03 -7.75 24.39
C GLY A 179 0.78 -6.46 24.27
N CYS A 180 1.62 -6.35 23.23
CA CYS A 180 2.40 -5.14 22.98
C CYS A 180 1.53 -3.99 22.46
N PRO A 181 1.93 -2.73 22.70
CA PRO A 181 1.27 -1.58 22.06
C PRO A 181 1.26 -1.69 20.54
N SER A 182 0.23 -1.12 19.89
CA SER A 182 0.11 -1.08 18.43
C SER A 182 1.10 -0.08 17.81
N LEU A 183 2.40 -0.36 17.95
CA LEU A 183 3.52 0.43 17.48
C LEU A 183 4.50 -0.45 16.70
N ILE A 184 5.07 0.11 15.64
CA ILE A 184 6.06 -0.60 14.80
C ILE A 184 7.32 -0.98 15.60
N GLY A 185 7.74 -0.12 16.51
CA GLY A 185 8.94 -0.37 17.34
C GLY A 185 8.72 -1.24 18.58
N ALA A 186 7.47 -1.55 18.95
CA ALA A 186 7.16 -2.34 20.15
C ALA A 186 7.78 -3.75 20.13
N PRO A 187 7.81 -4.50 19.02
CA PRO A 187 8.47 -5.79 18.91
C PRO A 187 9.93 -5.78 19.31
N VAL A 188 10.65 -4.68 19.07
CA VAL A 188 12.07 -4.55 19.42
C VAL A 188 12.27 -4.59 20.93
N LEU A 189 11.41 -3.86 21.67
CA LEU A 189 11.48 -3.83 23.15
C LEU A 189 11.08 -5.17 23.77
N ASP A 190 10.04 -5.82 23.24
CA ASP A 190 9.61 -7.15 23.73
C ASP A 190 10.69 -8.21 23.48
N THR A 191 11.34 -8.18 22.31
CA THR A 191 12.29 -9.22 21.89
C THR A 191 13.68 -9.07 22.52
N PHE A 192 14.15 -7.83 22.69
CA PHE A 192 15.54 -7.55 23.10
C PHE A 192 15.64 -6.87 24.48
N GLY A 193 14.49 -6.63 25.14
CA GLY A 193 14.42 -5.97 26.46
C GLY A 193 14.55 -4.45 26.36
N HIS A 194 14.34 -3.81 27.53
CA HIS A 194 14.34 -2.35 27.65
C HIS A 194 15.72 -1.82 28.05
N ASN A 195 16.43 -1.24 27.09
CA ASN A 195 17.67 -0.50 27.33
C ASN A 195 17.73 0.74 26.41
N ARG A 196 18.77 1.59 26.55
CA ARG A 196 18.87 2.82 25.75
C ARG A 196 18.92 2.55 24.26
N VAL A 197 19.62 1.51 23.81
CA VAL A 197 19.77 1.17 22.39
C VAL A 197 18.43 0.70 21.83
N THR A 198 17.80 -0.27 22.48
CA THR A 198 16.51 -0.81 22.03
C THR A 198 15.40 0.24 22.06
N ALA A 199 15.41 1.14 23.04
CA ALA A 199 14.47 2.25 23.12
C ALA A 199 14.68 3.24 21.95
N THR A 200 15.93 3.57 21.61
CA THR A 200 16.25 4.43 20.47
C THR A 200 15.86 3.78 19.14
N VAL A 201 16.17 2.49 18.96
CA VAL A 201 15.78 1.74 17.73
C VAL A 201 14.26 1.65 17.59
N SER A 202 13.56 1.37 18.69
CA SER A 202 12.09 1.35 18.71
C SER A 202 11.50 2.71 18.33
N TRP A 203 12.03 3.80 18.91
CA TRP A 203 11.58 5.15 18.61
C TRP A 203 11.84 5.55 17.15
N LEU A 204 13.04 5.25 16.63
CA LEU A 204 13.40 5.49 15.23
C LEU A 204 12.51 4.67 14.28
N SER A 205 12.22 3.42 14.62
CA SER A 205 11.33 2.57 13.82
C SER A 205 9.92 3.18 13.69
N ASN A 206 9.39 3.73 14.79
CA ASN A 206 8.10 4.42 14.77
C ASN A 206 8.18 5.72 13.93
N LEU A 207 9.23 6.50 14.07
CA LEU A 207 9.44 7.73 13.30
C LEU A 207 9.51 7.45 11.80
N LEU A 208 10.31 6.47 11.39
CA LEU A 208 10.47 6.09 9.98
C LEU A 208 9.14 5.57 9.39
N ALA A 209 8.38 4.81 10.16
CA ALA A 209 7.04 4.37 9.75
C ALA A 209 6.10 5.55 9.50
N ILE A 210 6.07 6.53 10.40
CA ILE A 210 5.23 7.73 10.28
C ILE A 210 5.62 8.53 9.03
N VAL A 211 6.91 8.77 8.81
CA VAL A 211 7.40 9.53 7.65
C VAL A 211 7.07 8.79 6.35
N ALA A 212 7.30 7.47 6.30
CA ALA A 212 7.00 6.66 5.13
C ALA A 212 5.50 6.69 4.77
N ILE A 213 4.61 6.51 5.76
CA ILE A 213 3.15 6.60 5.54
C ILE A 213 2.77 8.00 5.01
N ALA A 214 3.25 9.07 5.65
CA ALA A 214 2.85 10.43 5.29
C ALA A 214 3.24 10.77 3.84
N ILE A 215 4.45 10.42 3.43
CA ILE A 215 4.93 10.64 2.06
C ILE A 215 4.21 9.71 1.07
N GLY A 216 4.04 8.43 1.40
CA GLY A 216 3.36 7.47 0.54
C GLY A 216 1.91 7.84 0.23
N VAL A 217 1.16 8.27 1.25
CA VAL A 217 -0.24 8.72 1.10
C VAL A 217 -0.31 10.05 0.33
N GLY A 218 0.63 10.97 0.56
CA GLY A 218 0.75 12.20 -0.23
C GLY A 218 0.83 11.92 -1.74
N GLY A 219 1.62 10.93 -2.15
CA GLY A 219 1.70 10.51 -3.55
C GLY A 219 0.40 9.95 -4.10
N SER A 220 -0.31 9.17 -3.30
CA SER A 220 -1.61 8.64 -3.72
C SER A 220 -2.68 9.73 -3.85
N ILE A 221 -2.63 10.78 -3.02
CA ILE A 221 -3.48 11.97 -3.19
C ILE A 221 -3.22 12.59 -4.57
N ALA A 222 -1.96 12.83 -4.93
CA ALA A 222 -1.62 13.46 -6.21
C ALA A 222 -2.08 12.62 -7.41
N MET A 223 -1.75 11.32 -7.41
CA MET A 223 -2.17 10.42 -8.49
C MET A 223 -3.68 10.34 -8.65
N GLY A 224 -4.39 10.24 -7.55
CA GLY A 224 -5.84 10.19 -7.59
C GLY A 224 -6.48 11.51 -8.02
N VAL A 225 -5.92 12.66 -7.65
CA VAL A 225 -6.37 13.98 -8.14
C VAL A 225 -6.16 14.08 -9.65
N PHE A 226 -5.01 13.63 -10.19
CA PHE A 226 -4.80 13.58 -11.62
C PHE A 226 -5.81 12.68 -12.33
N GLN A 227 -6.06 11.49 -11.79
CA GLN A 227 -7.04 10.56 -12.36
C GLN A 227 -8.45 11.15 -12.37
N VAL A 228 -8.93 11.72 -11.25
CA VAL A 228 -10.25 12.35 -11.18
C VAL A 228 -10.33 13.53 -12.14
N LYS A 229 -9.29 14.38 -12.20
CA LYS A 229 -9.19 15.51 -13.11
C LYS A 229 -9.28 15.06 -14.57
N ASP A 230 -8.52 14.03 -14.98
CA ASP A 230 -8.53 13.56 -16.37
C ASP A 230 -9.86 12.89 -16.74
N GLY A 231 -10.48 12.19 -15.79
CA GLY A 231 -11.83 11.65 -15.99
C GLY A 231 -12.88 12.74 -16.21
N LEU A 232 -12.83 13.82 -15.43
CA LEU A 232 -13.72 14.98 -15.62
C LEU A 232 -13.44 15.71 -16.95
N ASP A 233 -12.17 15.84 -17.32
CA ASP A 233 -11.78 16.41 -18.61
C ASP A 233 -12.33 15.57 -19.77
N THR A 234 -12.18 14.26 -19.71
CA THR A 234 -12.75 13.34 -20.71
C THR A 234 -14.27 13.45 -20.83
N LEU A 235 -14.99 13.54 -19.70
CA LEU A 235 -16.46 13.61 -19.73
C LEU A 235 -17.00 14.96 -20.22
N PHE A 236 -16.34 16.05 -19.88
CA PHE A 236 -16.89 17.39 -20.05
C PHE A 236 -16.11 18.27 -21.04
N GLY A 237 -15.02 17.76 -21.64
CA GLY A 237 -14.22 18.49 -22.61
C GLY A 237 -13.51 19.72 -22.02
N LEU A 238 -12.98 19.61 -20.79
CA LEU A 238 -12.41 20.73 -20.04
C LEU A 238 -10.91 20.96 -20.31
N SER A 239 -10.40 20.52 -21.43
CA SER A 239 -8.97 20.45 -21.80
C SER A 239 -8.20 21.79 -21.71
N GLY A 240 -8.89 22.94 -21.71
CA GLY A 240 -8.29 24.27 -21.52
C GLY A 240 -8.06 24.69 -20.05
N SER A 241 -8.58 23.93 -19.06
CA SER A 241 -8.63 24.33 -17.64
C SER A 241 -7.74 23.49 -16.70
N GLY A 242 -6.71 22.81 -17.24
CA GLY A 242 -5.95 21.78 -16.55
C GLY A 242 -5.50 22.12 -15.11
N ALA A 243 -4.81 23.25 -14.91
CA ALA A 243 -4.36 23.65 -13.56
C ALA A 243 -5.52 24.04 -12.63
N ALA A 244 -6.51 24.76 -13.16
CA ALA A 244 -7.68 25.19 -12.37
C ALA A 244 -8.55 23.99 -11.99
N LEU A 245 -8.76 23.04 -12.90
CA LEU A 245 -9.50 21.80 -12.62
C LEU A 245 -8.76 20.93 -11.59
N THR A 246 -7.44 20.79 -11.71
CA THR A 246 -6.62 20.07 -10.72
C THR A 246 -6.76 20.69 -9.33
N ALA A 247 -6.65 22.03 -9.24
CA ALA A 247 -6.82 22.74 -7.98
C ALA A 247 -8.24 22.57 -7.40
N ALA A 248 -9.28 22.65 -8.26
CA ALA A 248 -10.66 22.45 -7.83
C ALA A 248 -10.88 21.04 -7.28
N VAL A 249 -10.42 20.00 -7.98
CA VAL A 249 -10.51 18.59 -7.51
C VAL A 249 -9.78 18.41 -6.19
N PHE A 250 -8.59 18.97 -6.05
CA PHE A 250 -7.82 18.90 -4.80
C PHE A 250 -8.54 19.61 -3.64
N VAL A 251 -9.10 20.79 -3.86
CA VAL A 251 -9.87 21.53 -2.83
C VAL A 251 -11.11 20.73 -2.42
N VAL A 252 -11.88 20.20 -3.39
CA VAL A 252 -13.05 19.36 -3.11
C VAL A 252 -12.66 18.11 -2.31
N LEU A 253 -11.55 17.50 -2.64
CA LEU A 253 -10.99 16.37 -1.89
C LEU A 253 -10.69 16.77 -0.43
N CYS A 254 -10.00 17.90 -0.21
CA CYS A 254 -9.71 18.41 1.13
C CYS A 254 -10.99 18.68 1.92
N LEU A 255 -11.96 19.36 1.31
CA LEU A 255 -13.25 19.63 1.93
C LEU A 255 -14.04 18.36 2.29
N SER A 256 -13.79 17.25 1.57
CA SER A 256 -14.47 15.97 1.81
C SER A 256 -13.86 15.18 2.96
N TYR A 257 -12.53 15.15 3.11
CA TYR A 257 -11.90 14.34 4.16
C TYR A 257 -11.76 15.07 5.51
N PHE A 258 -11.62 16.42 5.54
CA PHE A 258 -11.47 17.15 6.79
C PHE A 258 -12.66 16.97 7.77
N PRO A 259 -13.93 17.07 7.36
CA PRO A 259 -15.05 16.78 8.24
C PRO A 259 -15.03 15.35 8.79
N ALA A 260 -14.60 14.38 7.96
CA ALA A 260 -14.52 12.98 8.36
C ALA A 260 -13.45 12.71 9.45
N LEU A 261 -12.43 13.59 9.60
CA LEU A 261 -11.45 13.50 10.69
C LEU A 261 -12.00 13.99 12.03
N VAL A 262 -13.02 14.84 12.01
CA VAL A 262 -13.62 15.44 13.22
C VAL A 262 -14.71 14.54 13.80
N VAL A 263 -15.56 14.00 12.94
CA VAL A 263 -16.68 13.14 13.33
C VAL A 263 -16.24 11.67 13.29
N ASP A 264 -16.66 10.88 14.27
CA ASP A 264 -16.47 9.43 14.20
C ASP A 264 -17.38 8.82 13.12
N LEU A 265 -16.84 8.72 11.92
CA LEU A 265 -17.51 8.16 10.74
C LEU A 265 -17.04 6.74 10.43
N SER A 266 -16.53 5.98 11.41
CA SER A 266 -15.97 4.65 11.18
C SER A 266 -16.89 3.72 10.36
N SER A 267 -18.19 3.69 10.68
CA SER A 267 -19.19 2.93 9.93
C SER A 267 -19.50 3.53 8.54
N GLY A 268 -19.47 4.87 8.43
CA GLY A 268 -19.64 5.57 7.15
C GLY A 268 -18.48 5.33 6.19
N MET A 269 -17.26 5.40 6.70
CA MET A 269 -16.04 5.16 5.92
C MET A 269 -15.99 3.73 5.37
N ALA A 270 -16.39 2.73 6.17
CA ALA A 270 -16.49 1.35 5.70
C ALA A 270 -17.51 1.20 4.54
N ARG A 271 -18.66 1.88 4.63
CA ARG A 271 -19.65 1.87 3.54
C ARG A 271 -19.14 2.52 2.27
N LEU A 272 -18.43 3.65 2.38
CA LEU A 272 -17.83 4.35 1.24
C LEU A 272 -16.75 3.48 0.56
N SER A 273 -15.88 2.86 1.36
CA SER A 273 -14.86 1.94 0.85
C SER A 273 -15.48 0.72 0.14
N ASN A 274 -16.53 0.13 0.72
CA ASN A 274 -17.25 -0.98 0.10
C ASN A 274 -17.95 -0.55 -1.20
N ALA A 275 -18.52 0.65 -1.25
CA ALA A 275 -19.14 1.19 -2.46
C ALA A 275 -18.11 1.40 -3.58
N ALA A 276 -16.94 1.97 -3.26
CA ALA A 276 -15.84 2.14 -4.19
C ALA A 276 -15.35 0.80 -4.74
N MET A 277 -15.20 -0.21 -3.86
CA MET A 277 -14.82 -1.56 -4.26
C MET A 277 -15.88 -2.22 -5.15
N ALA A 278 -17.16 -2.10 -4.79
CA ALA A 278 -18.26 -2.64 -5.61
C ALA A 278 -18.29 -2.00 -7.00
N ALA A 279 -18.05 -0.68 -7.10
CA ALA A 279 -17.94 0.02 -8.37
C ALA A 279 -16.75 -0.49 -9.20
N ALA A 280 -15.58 -0.68 -8.58
CA ALA A 280 -14.40 -1.22 -9.25
C ALA A 280 -14.63 -2.66 -9.76
N VAL A 281 -15.23 -3.53 -8.95
CA VAL A 281 -15.56 -4.91 -9.38
C VAL A 281 -16.62 -4.92 -10.49
N ALA A 282 -17.65 -4.07 -10.39
CA ALA A 282 -18.67 -3.95 -11.43
C ALA A 282 -18.05 -3.49 -12.76
N LEU A 283 -17.13 -2.51 -12.71
CA LEU A 283 -16.39 -2.05 -13.87
C LEU A 283 -15.53 -3.16 -14.48
N MET A 284 -14.81 -3.92 -13.65
CA MET A 284 -13.98 -5.05 -14.09
C MET A 284 -14.82 -6.11 -14.82
N VAL A 285 -15.96 -6.49 -14.24
CA VAL A 285 -16.90 -7.44 -14.85
C VAL A 285 -17.48 -6.88 -16.15
N PHE A 286 -17.81 -5.60 -16.18
CA PHE A 286 -18.30 -4.92 -17.39
C PHE A 286 -17.28 -4.97 -18.53
N VAL A 287 -16.01 -4.60 -18.26
CA VAL A 287 -14.93 -4.64 -19.26
C VAL A 287 -14.69 -6.07 -19.75
N LEU A 288 -14.73 -7.06 -18.87
CA LEU A 288 -14.59 -8.47 -19.25
C LEU A 288 -15.71 -8.92 -20.20
N ILE A 289 -16.97 -8.57 -19.92
CA ILE A 289 -18.13 -9.05 -20.70
C ILE A 289 -18.28 -8.26 -22.01
N SER A 290 -18.05 -6.94 -21.98
CA SER A 290 -18.25 -6.05 -23.12
C SER A 290 -17.04 -5.96 -24.04
N GLY A 291 -15.87 -6.39 -23.58
CA GLY A 291 -14.61 -6.38 -24.30
C GLY A 291 -14.32 -7.67 -25.08
N PRO A 292 -13.07 -7.83 -25.50
CA PRO A 292 -12.62 -9.02 -26.23
C PRO A 292 -12.43 -10.22 -25.27
N THR A 293 -13.53 -10.72 -24.71
CA THR A 293 -13.57 -11.72 -23.62
C THR A 293 -12.67 -12.93 -23.87
N HIS A 294 -12.73 -13.51 -25.10
CA HIS A 294 -11.91 -14.69 -25.43
C HIS A 294 -10.40 -14.39 -25.37
N TYR A 295 -9.99 -13.22 -25.88
CA TYR A 295 -8.60 -12.78 -25.82
C TYR A 295 -8.15 -12.54 -24.38
N ILE A 296 -8.96 -11.84 -23.60
CA ILE A 296 -8.71 -11.58 -22.17
C ILE A 296 -8.57 -12.91 -21.39
N MET A 297 -9.49 -13.83 -21.58
CA MET A 297 -9.47 -15.13 -20.87
C MET A 297 -8.25 -15.98 -21.26
N GLY A 298 -7.89 -16.01 -22.56
CA GLY A 298 -6.68 -16.67 -23.02
C GLY A 298 -5.42 -16.07 -22.40
N GLY A 299 -5.32 -14.71 -22.39
CA GLY A 299 -4.23 -13.97 -21.78
C GLY A 299 -4.12 -14.19 -20.27
N LEU A 300 -5.26 -14.26 -19.56
CA LEU A 300 -5.28 -14.56 -18.11
C LEU A 300 -4.73 -15.94 -17.79
N VAL A 301 -5.14 -16.98 -18.53
CA VAL A 301 -4.64 -18.35 -18.31
C VAL A 301 -3.15 -18.43 -18.57
N GLN A 302 -2.65 -17.81 -19.64
CA GLN A 302 -1.24 -17.74 -19.94
C GLN A 302 -0.47 -16.99 -18.85
N ALA A 303 -0.95 -15.81 -18.44
CA ALA A 303 -0.34 -15.00 -17.40
C ALA A 303 -0.25 -15.71 -16.05
N LEU A 304 -1.25 -16.50 -15.67
CA LEU A 304 -1.21 -17.35 -14.47
C LEU A 304 -0.05 -18.35 -14.53
N GLY A 305 0.08 -19.08 -15.64
CA GLY A 305 1.15 -20.07 -15.83
C GLY A 305 2.54 -19.43 -15.79
N GLU A 306 2.75 -18.35 -16.54
CA GLU A 306 4.01 -17.62 -16.59
C GLU A 306 4.38 -17.02 -15.23
N TYR A 307 3.42 -16.43 -14.54
CA TYR A 307 3.65 -15.78 -13.26
C TYR A 307 4.04 -16.78 -12.17
N PHE A 308 3.22 -17.79 -11.91
CA PHE A 308 3.53 -18.78 -10.87
C PHE A 308 4.73 -19.65 -11.21
N GLY A 309 5.02 -19.85 -12.48
CA GLY A 309 6.21 -20.55 -12.94
C GLY A 309 7.52 -19.78 -12.75
N SER A 310 7.49 -18.43 -12.68
CA SER A 310 8.70 -17.62 -12.75
C SER A 310 8.82 -16.55 -11.66
N ALA A 311 7.75 -16.20 -10.94
CA ALA A 311 7.74 -15.06 -10.02
C ALA A 311 8.83 -15.14 -8.95
N LEU A 312 9.04 -16.29 -8.33
CA LEU A 312 10.06 -16.46 -7.29
C LEU A 312 11.49 -16.24 -7.85
N VAL A 313 11.77 -16.79 -9.03
CA VAL A 313 13.07 -16.63 -9.70
C VAL A 313 13.27 -15.17 -10.13
N HIS A 314 12.21 -14.54 -10.62
CA HIS A 314 12.23 -13.13 -11.03
C HIS A 314 12.55 -12.18 -9.87
N GLY A 315 12.19 -12.53 -8.65
CA GLY A 315 12.57 -11.79 -7.44
C GLY A 315 14.08 -11.66 -7.19
N PHE A 316 14.90 -12.49 -7.83
CA PHE A 316 16.36 -12.42 -7.76
C PHE A 316 17.01 -11.78 -8.99
N ARG A 317 16.22 -11.29 -9.96
CA ARG A 317 16.74 -10.60 -11.13
C ARG A 317 17.03 -9.14 -10.79
N THR A 318 18.29 -8.73 -10.96
CA THR A 318 18.74 -7.35 -10.78
C THR A 318 19.05 -6.66 -12.10
N LEU A 319 18.91 -7.38 -13.22
CA LEU A 319 19.17 -6.93 -14.59
C LEU A 319 20.55 -6.28 -14.79
N THR A 320 21.53 -6.69 -13.98
CA THR A 320 22.90 -6.12 -13.94
C THR A 320 23.63 -6.25 -15.30
N PHE A 321 23.27 -7.24 -16.11
CA PHE A 321 23.93 -7.53 -17.39
C PHE A 321 23.13 -7.05 -18.60
N MET A 322 22.12 -6.20 -18.37
CA MET A 322 21.27 -5.66 -19.43
C MET A 322 21.69 -4.24 -19.81
N ASP A 323 21.24 -3.78 -20.98
CA ASP A 323 21.48 -2.44 -21.48
C ASP A 323 20.87 -1.36 -20.58
N GLN A 324 21.43 -0.15 -20.65
CA GLN A 324 21.02 0.96 -19.79
C GLN A 324 19.51 1.28 -19.83
N PRO A 325 18.79 1.29 -20.96
CA PRO A 325 17.36 1.54 -20.97
C PRO A 325 16.55 0.53 -20.11
N ILE A 326 16.95 -0.73 -20.11
CA ILE A 326 16.35 -1.77 -19.26
C ILE A 326 16.73 -1.57 -17.79
N GLY A 327 17.98 -1.16 -17.52
CA GLY A 327 18.43 -0.81 -16.17
C GLY A 327 17.67 0.38 -15.58
N ASP A 328 17.47 1.42 -16.36
CA ASP A 328 16.71 2.62 -15.95
C ASP A 328 15.23 2.29 -15.74
N TRP A 329 14.63 1.48 -16.60
CA TRP A 329 13.28 0.96 -16.42
C TRP A 329 13.17 0.15 -15.11
N PHE A 330 14.12 -0.73 -14.83
CA PHE A 330 14.13 -1.55 -13.62
C PHE A 330 14.17 -0.68 -12.34
N GLN A 331 14.97 0.40 -12.35
CA GLN A 331 15.03 1.34 -11.23
C GLN A 331 13.72 2.13 -11.09
N SER A 332 13.22 2.68 -12.19
CA SER A 332 12.03 3.55 -12.18
C SER A 332 10.71 2.79 -11.96
N TRP A 333 10.72 1.47 -12.16
CA TRP A 333 9.54 0.63 -12.01
C TRP A 333 9.71 -0.41 -10.91
N THR A 334 10.48 -1.46 -11.13
CA THR A 334 10.54 -2.58 -10.19
C THR A 334 11.05 -2.17 -8.81
N LEU A 335 12.19 -1.49 -8.73
CA LEU A 335 12.73 -1.05 -7.44
C LEU A 335 11.83 -0.01 -6.78
N THR A 336 11.32 0.94 -7.55
CA THR A 336 10.39 1.95 -7.05
C THR A 336 9.12 1.32 -6.48
N TYR A 337 8.54 0.32 -7.17
CA TYR A 337 7.36 -0.39 -6.65
C TYR A 337 7.66 -1.13 -5.35
N MET A 338 8.77 -1.87 -5.29
CA MET A 338 9.12 -2.61 -4.07
C MET A 338 9.28 -1.67 -2.87
N VAL A 339 9.90 -0.50 -3.06
CA VAL A 339 10.05 0.51 -2.00
C VAL A 339 8.72 1.21 -1.71
N TRP A 340 7.87 1.41 -2.69
CA TRP A 340 6.53 1.98 -2.48
C TRP A 340 5.65 1.07 -1.62
N TRP A 341 5.66 -0.24 -1.86
CA TRP A 341 4.99 -1.21 -1.00
C TRP A 341 5.50 -1.15 0.44
N ILE A 342 6.81 -0.96 0.62
CA ILE A 342 7.42 -0.77 1.93
C ILE A 342 6.91 0.52 2.60
N ALA A 343 6.69 1.61 1.86
CA ALA A 343 6.10 2.85 2.39
C ALA A 343 4.72 2.62 3.01
N TRP A 344 3.90 1.81 2.36
CA TRP A 344 2.54 1.54 2.77
C TRP A 344 2.43 0.43 3.83
N ALA A 345 3.48 -0.38 3.99
CA ALA A 345 3.45 -1.55 4.84
C ALA A 345 3.04 -1.27 6.30
N PRO A 346 3.50 -0.20 6.97
CA PRO A 346 3.05 0.09 8.33
C PRO A 346 1.55 0.40 8.41
N PHE A 347 1.03 1.15 7.43
CA PHE A 347 -0.37 1.54 7.37
C PHE A 347 -1.28 0.35 7.07
N VAL A 348 -1.01 -0.35 5.97
CA VAL A 348 -1.79 -1.53 5.56
C VAL A 348 -1.65 -2.66 6.57
N GLY A 349 -0.44 -2.84 7.13
CA GLY A 349 -0.15 -3.86 8.13
C GLY A 349 -1.00 -3.72 9.39
N VAL A 350 -1.23 -2.50 9.89
CA VAL A 350 -2.15 -2.26 11.03
C VAL A 350 -3.56 -2.71 10.70
N PHE A 351 -4.05 -2.37 9.52
CA PHE A 351 -5.40 -2.75 9.12
C PHE A 351 -5.53 -4.27 8.96
N ILE A 352 -4.62 -4.90 8.24
CA ILE A 352 -4.61 -6.36 8.05
C ILE A 352 -4.50 -7.08 9.39
N ALA A 353 -3.65 -6.61 10.31
CA ALA A 353 -3.52 -7.17 11.64
C ALA A 353 -4.86 -7.12 12.38
N ARG A 354 -5.51 -5.95 12.41
CA ARG A 354 -6.75 -5.74 13.15
C ARG A 354 -7.88 -6.69 12.77
N ILE A 355 -8.02 -6.98 11.47
CA ILE A 355 -9.09 -7.86 10.97
C ILE A 355 -8.75 -9.35 11.07
N SER A 356 -7.53 -9.69 11.53
CA SER A 356 -7.02 -11.07 11.48
C SER A 356 -6.90 -11.75 12.84
N ARG A 357 -7.42 -11.15 13.91
CA ARG A 357 -7.42 -11.75 15.25
C ARG A 357 -8.07 -13.14 15.24
N GLY A 358 -7.47 -14.09 15.95
CA GLY A 358 -7.95 -15.47 16.07
C GLY A 358 -7.61 -16.39 14.89
N ARG A 359 -7.04 -15.86 13.79
CA ARG A 359 -6.54 -16.70 12.68
C ARG A 359 -5.18 -17.29 13.01
N THR A 360 -4.87 -18.43 12.39
CA THR A 360 -3.51 -18.99 12.46
C THR A 360 -2.56 -18.20 11.56
N ILE A 361 -1.25 -18.25 11.85
CA ILE A 361 -0.21 -17.66 11.01
C ILE A 361 -0.31 -18.17 9.56
N ARG A 362 -0.61 -19.47 9.37
CA ARG A 362 -0.79 -20.07 8.04
C ARG A 362 -1.98 -19.46 7.30
N GLU A 363 -3.15 -19.42 7.93
CA GLU A 363 -4.34 -18.81 7.34
C GLU A 363 -4.10 -17.35 6.98
N PHE A 364 -3.45 -16.61 7.88
CA PHE A 364 -3.11 -15.22 7.67
C PHE A 364 -2.21 -15.04 6.45
N ILE A 365 -1.08 -15.74 6.37
CA ILE A 365 -0.12 -15.61 5.26
C ILE A 365 -0.77 -16.01 3.94
N VAL A 366 -1.44 -17.16 3.88
CA VAL A 366 -2.06 -17.65 2.66
C VAL A 366 -3.13 -16.68 2.16
N GLY A 367 -4.00 -16.21 3.05
CA GLY A 367 -5.08 -15.28 2.66
C GLY A 367 -4.55 -13.91 2.24
N VAL A 368 -3.59 -13.35 2.97
CA VAL A 368 -3.04 -12.01 2.68
C VAL A 368 -2.20 -12.01 1.41
N ILE A 369 -1.47 -13.09 1.10
CA ILE A 369 -0.62 -13.12 -0.08
C ILE A 369 -1.41 -13.57 -1.31
N LEU A 370 -2.09 -14.71 -1.26
CA LEU A 370 -2.71 -15.27 -2.47
C LEU A 370 -3.98 -14.54 -2.89
N GLY A 371 -4.84 -14.18 -1.93
CA GLY A 371 -6.10 -13.54 -2.24
C GLY A 371 -5.93 -12.28 -3.11
N PRO A 372 -5.24 -11.26 -2.59
CA PRO A 372 -5.04 -10.03 -3.36
C PRO A 372 -4.16 -10.20 -4.61
N THR A 373 -3.16 -11.10 -4.59
CA THR A 373 -2.37 -11.41 -5.80
C THR A 373 -3.27 -11.90 -6.93
N LEU A 374 -4.15 -12.86 -6.67
CA LEU A 374 -5.07 -13.38 -7.68
C LEU A 374 -6.03 -12.30 -8.19
N PHE A 375 -6.52 -11.45 -7.30
CA PHE A 375 -7.37 -10.33 -7.71
C PHE A 375 -6.61 -9.33 -8.60
N SER A 376 -5.37 -8.96 -8.24
CA SER A 376 -4.52 -8.10 -9.06
C SER A 376 -4.29 -8.69 -10.45
N MET A 377 -4.04 -10.00 -10.54
CA MET A 377 -3.88 -10.69 -11.81
C MET A 377 -5.14 -10.65 -12.67
N LEU A 378 -6.32 -10.83 -12.05
CA LEU A 378 -7.60 -10.66 -12.75
C LEU A 378 -7.76 -9.21 -13.25
N TRP A 379 -7.49 -8.23 -12.39
CA TRP A 379 -7.60 -6.81 -12.71
C TRP A 379 -6.73 -6.42 -13.89
N PHE A 380 -5.42 -6.65 -13.80
CA PHE A 380 -4.47 -6.28 -14.86
C PHE A 380 -4.62 -7.14 -16.11
N GLY A 381 -5.01 -8.40 -15.95
CA GLY A 381 -5.32 -9.26 -17.09
C GLY A 381 -6.54 -8.79 -17.88
N ILE A 382 -7.56 -8.25 -17.21
CA ILE A 382 -8.76 -7.73 -17.87
C ILE A 382 -8.49 -6.38 -18.51
N PHE A 383 -8.01 -5.40 -17.73
CA PHE A 383 -7.79 -4.04 -18.24
C PHE A 383 -6.58 -3.96 -19.18
N GLY A 384 -5.47 -4.60 -18.84
CA GLY A 384 -4.30 -4.71 -19.71
C GLY A 384 -4.60 -5.55 -20.96
N GLY A 385 -5.31 -6.66 -20.80
CA GLY A 385 -5.75 -7.50 -21.94
C GLY A 385 -6.64 -6.74 -22.92
N ALA A 386 -7.59 -5.95 -22.44
CA ALA A 386 -8.40 -5.08 -23.29
C ALA A 386 -7.51 -4.06 -24.05
N GLY A 387 -6.57 -3.40 -23.36
CA GLY A 387 -5.63 -2.49 -23.98
C GLY A 387 -4.71 -3.16 -25.02
N PHE A 388 -4.20 -4.36 -24.73
CA PHE A 388 -3.38 -5.11 -25.69
C PHE A 388 -4.18 -5.52 -26.93
N SER A 389 -5.45 -5.93 -26.76
CA SER A 389 -6.30 -6.25 -27.90
C SER A 389 -6.47 -5.06 -28.84
N ASP A 390 -6.63 -3.85 -28.30
CA ASP A 390 -6.74 -2.63 -29.10
C ASP A 390 -5.43 -2.35 -29.86
N VAL A 391 -4.30 -2.34 -29.15
CA VAL A 391 -2.99 -2.02 -29.76
C VAL A 391 -2.57 -3.07 -30.80
N LEU A 392 -2.74 -4.35 -30.50
CA LEU A 392 -2.41 -5.43 -31.44
C LEU A 392 -3.40 -5.52 -32.60
N GLY A 393 -4.63 -4.99 -32.42
CA GLY A 393 -5.63 -4.80 -33.46
C GLY A 393 -5.35 -3.62 -34.40
N GLY A 394 -4.29 -2.85 -34.15
CA GLY A 394 -3.87 -1.71 -35.00
C GLY A 394 -4.29 -0.33 -34.48
N GLU A 395 -4.91 -0.25 -33.30
CA GLU A 395 -5.21 1.03 -32.65
C GLU A 395 -3.95 1.62 -32.01
N THR A 396 -3.50 2.74 -32.53
CA THR A 396 -2.25 3.39 -32.06
C THR A 396 -2.49 4.55 -31.12
N GLY A 397 -3.66 5.16 -31.11
CA GLY A 397 -3.98 6.36 -30.32
C GLY A 397 -3.80 6.16 -28.82
N ILE A 398 -4.14 4.98 -28.29
CA ILE A 398 -3.94 4.67 -26.88
C ILE A 398 -2.46 4.76 -26.46
N MET A 399 -1.53 4.41 -27.36
CA MET A 399 -0.08 4.48 -27.07
C MET A 399 0.43 5.93 -27.01
N ASP A 400 -0.19 6.84 -27.74
CA ASP A 400 0.13 8.28 -27.67
C ASP A 400 -0.35 8.85 -26.32
N ILE A 401 -1.50 8.41 -25.83
CA ILE A 401 -1.97 8.76 -24.48
C ILE A 401 -1.07 8.17 -23.39
N VAL A 402 -0.62 6.91 -23.52
CA VAL A 402 0.33 6.28 -22.59
C VAL A 402 1.60 7.11 -22.43
N ARG A 403 2.10 7.72 -23.53
CA ARG A 403 3.33 8.53 -23.51
C ARG A 403 3.11 9.96 -23.04
N SER A 404 1.94 10.54 -23.31
CA SER A 404 1.67 11.96 -23.04
C SER A 404 0.93 12.20 -21.72
N ASN A 405 0.00 11.31 -21.34
CA ASN A 405 -0.82 11.47 -20.15
C ASN A 405 -1.28 10.12 -19.59
N VAL A 406 -0.42 9.50 -18.78
CA VAL A 406 -0.64 8.14 -18.23
C VAL A 406 -1.92 8.03 -17.38
N SER A 407 -2.38 9.12 -16.75
CA SER A 407 -3.60 9.15 -15.92
C SER A 407 -4.89 9.12 -16.76
N ALA A 408 -4.83 9.46 -18.04
CA ALA A 408 -5.96 9.43 -18.96
C ALA A 408 -6.15 8.07 -19.68
N VAL A 409 -5.18 7.16 -19.61
CA VAL A 409 -5.17 5.90 -20.38
C VAL A 409 -6.43 5.05 -20.16
N THR A 410 -6.84 4.89 -18.90
CA THR A 410 -8.03 4.11 -18.57
C THR A 410 -9.30 4.73 -19.15
N PHE A 411 -9.40 6.05 -19.16
CA PHE A 411 -10.55 6.77 -19.73
C PHE A 411 -10.59 6.64 -21.24
N TYR A 412 -9.46 6.80 -21.94
CA TYR A 412 -9.35 6.58 -23.37
C TYR A 412 -9.80 5.16 -23.77
N LEU A 413 -9.41 4.14 -23.00
CA LEU A 413 -9.90 2.78 -23.22
C LEU A 413 -11.41 2.69 -23.05
N LEU A 414 -11.97 3.27 -21.99
CA LEU A 414 -13.41 3.18 -21.66
C LEU A 414 -14.30 3.95 -22.64
N GLU A 415 -13.82 5.01 -23.31
CA GLU A 415 -14.55 5.70 -24.39
C GLU A 415 -14.88 4.76 -25.56
N ARG A 416 -14.12 3.71 -25.75
CA ARG A 416 -14.30 2.71 -26.82
C ARG A 416 -15.27 1.60 -26.45
N PHE A 417 -15.70 1.54 -25.18
CA PHE A 417 -16.68 0.57 -24.67
C PHE A 417 -18.10 1.14 -24.70
N PRO A 418 -19.13 0.28 -24.66
CA PRO A 418 -20.50 0.73 -24.46
C PRO A 418 -20.65 1.54 -23.16
N LEU A 419 -21.56 2.49 -23.14
CA LEU A 419 -21.90 3.30 -21.95
C LEU A 419 -20.70 4.08 -21.35
N PRO A 420 -19.89 4.81 -22.12
CA PRO A 420 -18.69 5.48 -21.62
C PRO A 420 -19.00 6.48 -20.51
N LEU A 421 -20.10 7.22 -20.61
CA LEU A 421 -20.54 8.14 -19.55
C LEU A 421 -20.69 7.44 -18.19
N LEU A 422 -21.28 6.26 -18.16
CA LEU A 422 -21.47 5.49 -16.92
C LEU A 422 -20.14 4.94 -16.40
N THR A 423 -19.35 4.31 -17.26
CA THR A 423 -18.11 3.63 -16.85
C THR A 423 -17.05 4.62 -16.39
N ILE A 424 -16.88 5.74 -17.09
CA ILE A 424 -15.96 6.81 -16.70
C ILE A 424 -16.42 7.46 -15.38
N SER A 425 -17.73 7.72 -15.23
CA SER A 425 -18.28 8.25 -13.96
C SER A 425 -18.02 7.28 -12.79
N LEU A 426 -18.14 5.97 -12.99
CA LEU A 426 -17.83 4.97 -11.96
C LEU A 426 -16.35 5.01 -11.56
N VAL A 427 -15.42 5.17 -12.52
CA VAL A 427 -13.99 5.31 -12.21
C VAL A 427 -13.73 6.58 -11.38
N ILE A 428 -14.29 7.71 -11.79
CA ILE A 428 -14.13 9.00 -11.09
C ILE A 428 -14.62 8.89 -9.64
N ILE A 429 -15.83 8.37 -9.45
CA ILE A 429 -16.44 8.21 -8.12
C ILE A 429 -15.61 7.23 -7.28
N ALA A 430 -15.25 6.07 -7.82
CA ALA A 430 -14.46 5.08 -7.11
C ALA A 430 -13.08 5.62 -6.71
N ALA A 431 -12.37 6.29 -7.62
CA ALA A 431 -11.07 6.92 -7.36
C ALA A 431 -11.19 7.97 -6.25
N PHE A 432 -12.16 8.86 -6.34
CA PHE A 432 -12.41 9.89 -5.33
C PHE A 432 -12.69 9.29 -3.95
N LEU A 433 -13.56 8.29 -3.86
CA LEU A 433 -13.89 7.61 -2.61
C LEU A 433 -12.68 6.87 -2.02
N PHE A 434 -11.89 6.19 -2.84
CA PHE A 434 -10.67 5.52 -2.38
C PHE A 434 -9.67 6.52 -1.78
N ILE A 435 -9.49 7.71 -2.38
CA ILE A 435 -8.58 8.72 -1.84
C ILE A 435 -9.10 9.23 -0.50
N VAL A 436 -10.37 9.65 -0.42
CA VAL A 436 -10.98 10.16 0.83
C VAL A 436 -10.81 9.13 1.95
N THR A 437 -11.17 7.87 1.71
CA THR A 437 -11.08 6.81 2.73
C THR A 437 -9.64 6.51 3.13
N SER A 438 -8.70 6.53 2.19
CA SER A 438 -7.28 6.33 2.45
C SER A 438 -6.69 7.45 3.30
N VAL A 439 -6.98 8.71 2.99
CA VAL A 439 -6.47 9.87 3.74
C VAL A 439 -7.00 9.87 5.19
N VAL A 440 -8.30 9.63 5.38
CA VAL A 440 -8.90 9.55 6.72
C VAL A 440 -8.28 8.42 7.55
N SER A 441 -8.16 7.24 6.96
CA SER A 441 -7.55 6.08 7.63
C SER A 441 -6.06 6.30 7.93
N ALA A 442 -5.32 6.92 7.01
CA ALA A 442 -3.91 7.25 7.23
C ALA A 442 -3.73 8.29 8.35
N ALA A 443 -4.53 9.34 8.38
CA ALA A 443 -4.49 10.33 9.45
C ALA A 443 -4.79 9.70 10.82
N PHE A 444 -5.68 8.71 10.89
CA PHE A 444 -5.94 7.93 12.10
C PHE A 444 -4.71 7.11 12.52
N VAL A 445 -4.10 6.34 11.60
CA VAL A 445 -2.92 5.50 11.89
C VAL A 445 -1.71 6.35 12.27
N LEU A 446 -1.47 7.47 11.57
CA LEU A 446 -0.43 8.44 11.92
C LEU A 446 -0.67 9.04 13.31
N GLY A 447 -1.91 9.36 13.62
CA GLY A 447 -2.34 9.82 14.95
C GLY A 447 -2.04 8.78 16.02
N MET A 448 -2.41 7.52 15.79
CA MET A 448 -2.16 6.40 16.68
C MET A 448 -0.65 6.19 16.94
N PHE A 449 0.17 6.12 15.89
CA PHE A 449 1.61 5.92 16.02
C PHE A 449 2.29 7.08 16.74
N SER A 450 1.95 8.32 16.40
CA SER A 450 2.53 9.52 17.00
C SER A 450 2.05 9.80 18.43
N SER A 451 0.96 9.14 18.87
CA SER A 451 0.41 9.19 20.24
C SER A 451 0.76 7.94 21.06
N ASN A 452 1.92 7.32 20.84
CA ASN A 452 2.38 6.15 21.56
C ASN A 452 1.44 4.92 21.51
N GLY A 453 0.77 4.72 20.37
CA GLY A 453 -0.12 3.59 20.16
C GLY A 453 -1.55 3.80 20.69
N ASP A 454 -1.96 5.05 20.95
CA ASP A 454 -3.31 5.38 21.37
C ASP A 454 -4.31 5.01 20.26
N LEU A 455 -5.18 4.06 20.56
CA LEU A 455 -6.19 3.57 19.61
C LEU A 455 -7.33 4.58 19.37
N ASN A 456 -7.33 5.70 20.11
CA ASN A 456 -8.31 6.77 19.93
C ASN A 456 -7.64 8.16 19.94
N PRO A 457 -6.78 8.45 18.94
CA PRO A 457 -6.02 9.70 18.90
C PRO A 457 -6.97 10.91 18.85
N SER A 458 -6.58 11.98 19.53
CA SER A 458 -7.41 13.18 19.60
C SER A 458 -7.68 13.79 18.23
N VAL A 459 -8.85 14.44 18.08
CA VAL A 459 -9.25 15.12 16.83
C VAL A 459 -8.18 16.11 16.36
N LYS A 460 -7.56 16.84 17.28
CA LYS A 460 -6.48 17.81 16.95
C LYS A 460 -5.29 17.12 16.27
N ILE A 461 -4.88 15.95 16.74
CA ILE A 461 -3.76 15.20 16.15
C ILE A 461 -4.16 14.66 14.77
N LYS A 462 -5.37 14.10 14.62
CA LYS A 462 -5.88 13.66 13.30
C LYS A 462 -5.96 14.81 12.30
N LEU A 463 -6.42 15.98 12.71
CA LEU A 463 -6.46 17.18 11.86
C LEU A 463 -5.05 17.65 11.47
N SER A 464 -4.09 17.66 12.41
CA SER A 464 -2.70 18.00 12.09
C SER A 464 -2.13 17.07 11.00
N TRP A 465 -2.38 15.77 11.11
CA TRP A 465 -1.96 14.82 10.07
C TRP A 465 -2.73 15.03 8.77
N GLY A 466 -4.02 15.34 8.81
CA GLY A 466 -4.81 15.69 7.63
C GLY A 466 -4.23 16.90 6.87
N VAL A 467 -3.80 17.94 7.60
CA VAL A 467 -3.13 19.11 7.00
C VAL A 467 -1.80 18.71 6.35
N ILE A 468 -0.97 17.93 7.05
CA ILE A 468 0.32 17.45 6.51
C ILE A 468 0.11 16.60 5.26
N LEU A 469 -0.83 15.66 5.28
CA LEU A 469 -1.13 14.80 4.11
C LEU A 469 -1.61 15.63 2.93
N GLY A 470 -2.49 16.63 3.17
CA GLY A 470 -2.90 17.58 2.14
C GLY A 470 -1.73 18.40 1.60
N ALA A 471 -0.86 18.92 2.47
CA ALA A 471 0.30 19.70 2.06
C ALA A 471 1.29 18.87 1.21
N LEU A 472 1.61 17.64 1.64
CA LEU A 472 2.47 16.72 0.86
C LEU A 472 1.82 16.33 -0.47
N GLY A 473 0.51 16.04 -0.49
CA GLY A 473 -0.24 15.80 -1.72
C GLY A 473 -0.21 17.01 -2.66
N GLY A 474 -0.39 18.22 -2.12
CA GLY A 474 -0.32 19.48 -2.87
C GLY A 474 1.06 19.70 -3.51
N VAL A 475 2.15 19.45 -2.75
CA VAL A 475 3.54 19.50 -3.28
C VAL A 475 3.71 18.54 -4.47
N MET A 476 3.22 17.32 -4.33
CA MET A 476 3.34 16.31 -5.39
C MET A 476 2.45 16.63 -6.61
N ILE A 477 1.29 17.26 -6.39
CA ILE A 477 0.46 17.81 -7.50
C ILE A 477 1.20 18.94 -8.22
N LEU A 478 1.84 19.85 -7.47
CA LEU A 478 2.61 20.96 -8.03
C LEU A 478 3.83 20.49 -8.83
N SER A 479 4.41 19.32 -8.49
CA SER A 479 5.50 18.75 -9.30
C SER A 479 5.06 18.38 -10.72
N GLY A 480 3.77 18.09 -10.92
CA GLY A 480 3.18 17.79 -12.23
C GLY A 480 3.70 16.52 -12.92
N ASP A 481 4.60 15.77 -12.25
CA ASP A 481 5.31 14.64 -12.85
C ASP A 481 5.21 13.38 -11.95
N ILE A 482 4.73 12.29 -12.53
CA ILE A 482 4.61 10.99 -11.87
C ILE A 482 5.99 10.43 -11.47
N ALA A 483 7.04 10.68 -12.24
CA ALA A 483 8.40 10.23 -11.91
C ALA A 483 8.93 10.97 -10.66
N ALA A 484 8.67 12.27 -10.54
CA ALA A 484 9.00 13.05 -9.34
C ALA A 484 8.25 12.51 -8.12
N ILE A 485 6.96 12.24 -8.23
CA ILE A 485 6.14 11.63 -7.16
C ILE A 485 6.74 10.30 -6.70
N LYS A 486 7.05 9.41 -7.64
CA LYS A 486 7.68 8.11 -7.37
C LYS A 486 9.02 8.26 -6.63
N SER A 487 9.85 9.23 -7.05
CA SER A 487 11.16 9.49 -6.43
C SER A 487 11.03 10.00 -4.99
N ILE A 488 10.10 10.92 -4.73
CA ILE A 488 9.85 11.45 -3.38
C ILE A 488 9.36 10.32 -2.45
N ILE A 489 8.43 9.47 -2.92
CA ILE A 489 7.94 8.31 -2.15
C ILE A 489 9.09 7.34 -1.86
N ALA A 490 9.88 6.99 -2.87
CA ALA A 490 10.99 6.05 -2.72
C ALA A 490 12.02 6.56 -1.71
N LEU A 491 12.42 7.82 -1.78
CA LEU A 491 13.39 8.41 -0.85
C LEU A 491 12.89 8.35 0.60
N GLY A 492 11.63 8.73 0.83
CA GLY A 492 11.05 8.74 2.18
C GLY A 492 10.88 7.34 2.80
N SER A 493 10.86 6.31 1.97
CA SER A 493 10.54 4.93 2.38
C SER A 493 11.75 4.01 2.46
N LEU A 494 12.83 4.31 1.75
CA LEU A 494 14.04 3.48 1.71
C LEU A 494 14.56 3.08 3.10
N PRO A 495 14.67 3.98 4.10
CA PRO A 495 15.15 3.60 5.42
C PRO A 495 14.25 2.58 6.12
N PHE A 496 12.97 2.52 5.78
CA PHE A 496 12.03 1.61 6.40
C PHE A 496 12.24 0.13 6.01
N VAL A 497 12.99 -0.14 4.91
CA VAL A 497 13.42 -1.51 4.54
C VAL A 497 14.13 -2.19 5.71
N PHE A 498 15.06 -1.47 6.37
CA PHE A 498 15.80 -2.00 7.52
C PHE A 498 14.89 -2.27 8.72
N VAL A 499 13.87 -1.45 8.92
CA VAL A 499 12.88 -1.66 9.98
C VAL A 499 12.09 -2.95 9.73
N VAL A 500 11.60 -3.18 8.51
CA VAL A 500 10.86 -4.42 8.20
C VAL A 500 11.73 -5.65 8.41
N LEU A 501 12.99 -5.63 7.98
CA LEU A 501 13.92 -6.74 8.23
C LEU A 501 14.17 -6.96 9.73
N LEU A 502 14.30 -5.90 10.52
CA LEU A 502 14.41 -5.99 11.97
C LEU A 502 13.15 -6.62 12.60
N LEU A 503 11.98 -6.25 12.13
CA LEU A 503 10.71 -6.82 12.58
C LEU A 503 10.64 -8.34 12.29
N VAL A 504 11.14 -8.79 11.14
CA VAL A 504 11.26 -10.23 10.82
C VAL A 504 12.17 -10.92 11.83
N VAL A 505 13.32 -10.33 12.17
CA VAL A 505 14.22 -10.88 13.20
C VAL A 505 13.53 -10.98 14.56
N CYS A 506 12.79 -9.95 14.98
CA CYS A 506 12.00 -9.96 16.21
C CYS A 506 10.99 -11.14 16.19
N LEU A 507 10.23 -11.27 15.11
CA LEU A 507 9.23 -12.34 14.98
C LEU A 507 9.86 -13.73 15.07
N LEU A 508 10.89 -14.01 14.26
CA LEU A 508 11.54 -15.33 14.23
C LEU A 508 12.17 -15.70 15.56
N LYS A 509 12.81 -14.74 16.25
CA LYS A 509 13.42 -14.96 17.57
C LYS A 509 12.35 -15.28 18.62
N THR A 510 11.26 -14.54 18.64
CA THR A 510 10.19 -14.72 19.64
C THR A 510 9.42 -16.02 19.40
N LEU A 511 9.07 -16.34 18.15
CA LEU A 511 8.43 -17.62 17.79
C LEU A 511 9.29 -18.83 18.21
N LYS A 512 10.61 -18.76 18.00
CA LYS A 512 11.53 -19.83 18.42
C LYS A 512 11.54 -20.03 19.93
N THR A 513 11.44 -18.96 20.71
CA THR A 513 11.40 -19.02 22.18
C THR A 513 10.08 -19.61 22.67
N GLU A 514 8.96 -19.24 22.04
CA GLU A 514 7.62 -19.72 22.39
C GLU A 514 7.50 -21.24 22.25
N ILE A 515 7.86 -21.80 21.09
CA ILE A 515 7.79 -23.26 20.88
C ILE A 515 8.73 -24.03 21.81
N ARG A 516 9.87 -23.45 22.21
CA ARG A 516 10.77 -24.10 23.18
C ARG A 516 10.18 -24.15 24.60
N ALA A 517 9.31 -23.21 24.92
CA ALA A 517 8.63 -23.19 26.21
C ALA A 517 7.45 -24.16 26.27
N GLU A 518 6.88 -24.55 25.11
CA GLU A 518 5.80 -25.54 25.00
C GLU A 518 6.32 -27.00 24.89
N ALA A 519 7.60 -27.19 24.49
CA ALA A 519 8.26 -28.49 24.36
C ALA A 519 8.97 -28.89 25.65
#